data_952b1ea2081369fa3323bd3f8afb376c
#
_entry.id   952b1ea2081369fa3323bd3f8afb376c
#
_cell.length_a   1.000
_cell.length_b   1.000
_cell.length_c   1.000
_cell.angle_alpha   90.00
_cell.angle_beta   90.00
_cell.angle_gamma   90.00
#
_symmetry.space_group_name_H-M   'P 1'
#
loop_
_entity.id
_entity.type
_entity.pdbx_description
1 polymer ?
#
loop_
_entity_poly.entity_id
_entity_poly.type
_entity_poly.pdbx_seq_one_letter_code
_entity_poly.pdbx_strand_id
1 'polypeptide(L)'
;MSARDIAASDGADDTIEQITADRSAHYEPFGWHHWPEHPWLAYQFRRGLGETQEGGGAVSEVFQAASRMIPGDYESWHVEWMRIADRNWTRGLAEEKAGHTRTAMNCFLRAADYYRQAEFHLAPDDPRRLPTFEKMESCSKKFLARLNPPGEAVDIPYEPGKPICGYFVRAPFPGKKLPVMICMGGLDSIKDEMWFMQAHGCLQRGISVLMIDGPGQGGTLRRHGVVSRPDTEVPIGKCIDWLETRDDVDLTRIAVCGSSMGGYYAARAGCYEHRLAAVISHGAIWSLSEMWGNKGDDFGLAMHIRWVLGARTMAEAHEIMKPFTLEGHLKHMRCPYFILHGGHDVLTVSAARKTYDSAKANGVDVTLRILDPEETGAEHCQHDNPTIGQEVLTDWLADVFKIDQPALLQRSWNPLV
;
A
#
# COMPACT_ATOMS: atom_id res chain seq x y z
N MET A 1 9.33 -3.59 28.36
CA MET A 1 8.29 -2.84 29.11
C MET A 1 6.96 -3.45 28.74
N SER A 2 6.15 -3.89 29.70
CA SER A 2 4.94 -4.68 29.47
C SER A 2 3.88 -3.86 28.76
N ALA A 3 3.22 -4.49 27.77
CA ALA A 3 2.03 -3.98 27.13
C ALA A 3 0.99 -3.62 28.20
N ARG A 4 0.61 -2.36 28.28
CA ARG A 4 -0.57 -1.95 29.05
C ARG A 4 -1.80 -2.25 28.19
N ASP A 5 -2.62 -3.16 28.69
CA ASP A 5 -3.99 -3.33 28.23
C ASP A 5 -4.73 -1.98 28.43
N ILE A 6 -4.99 -1.30 27.33
CA ILE A 6 -5.85 -0.12 27.33
C ILE A 6 -7.28 -0.65 27.28
N ALA A 7 -8.00 -0.40 28.37
CA ALA A 7 -9.42 -0.73 28.52
C ALA A 7 -10.24 -0.12 27.38
N ALA A 8 -11.10 -0.94 26.79
CA ALA A 8 -12.08 -0.52 25.81
C ALA A 8 -13.02 0.52 26.43
N SER A 9 -13.11 1.71 25.84
CA SER A 9 -14.30 2.56 25.99
C SER A 9 -15.36 2.01 25.04
N ASP A 10 -16.47 1.56 25.59
CA ASP A 10 -17.70 1.28 24.84
C ASP A 10 -18.14 2.57 24.14
N GLY A 11 -18.10 2.58 22.82
CA GLY A 11 -18.54 3.77 22.18
C GLY A 11 -18.79 3.60 20.69
N ALA A 12 -19.99 3.85 20.34
CA ALA A 12 -20.52 4.45 19.12
C ALA A 12 -19.81 4.12 17.81
N ASP A 13 -20.61 3.69 16.90
CA ASP A 13 -20.37 3.54 15.46
C ASP A 13 -19.91 4.89 14.87
N ASP A 14 -18.59 5.12 14.87
CA ASP A 14 -18.00 6.33 14.32
C ASP A 14 -18.05 6.26 12.79
N THR A 15 -19.05 6.91 12.24
CA THR A 15 -19.16 7.11 10.79
C THR A 15 -18.07 8.07 10.31
N ILE A 16 -17.68 7.96 9.03
CA ILE A 16 -16.70 8.86 8.36
C ILE A 16 -17.03 10.34 8.62
N GLU A 17 -18.32 10.70 8.77
CA GLU A 17 -18.77 12.05 9.10
C GLU A 17 -18.39 12.49 10.53
N GLN A 18 -18.37 11.58 11.50
CA GLN A 18 -17.94 11.91 12.87
C GLN A 18 -16.42 12.06 12.94
N ILE A 19 -15.67 11.22 12.25
CA ILE A 19 -14.20 11.32 12.17
C ILE A 19 -13.77 12.63 11.50
N THR A 20 -14.51 13.10 10.50
CA THR A 20 -14.25 14.39 9.84
C THR A 20 -14.74 15.59 10.64
N ALA A 21 -15.67 15.42 11.58
CA ALA A 21 -16.22 16.49 12.40
C ALA A 21 -15.39 16.81 13.66
N ASP A 22 -14.77 15.80 14.28
CA ASP A 22 -13.90 16.01 15.44
C ASP A 22 -12.43 16.15 15.05
N ARG A 23 -12.12 17.27 14.41
CA ARG A 23 -10.73 17.64 14.05
C ARG A 23 -9.87 18.02 15.25
N SER A 24 -10.44 18.21 16.43
CA SER A 24 -9.69 18.53 17.64
C SER A 24 -8.84 17.36 18.13
N ALA A 25 -9.15 16.14 17.70
CA ALA A 25 -8.41 14.93 18.01
C ALA A 25 -7.28 14.59 17.01
N HIS A 26 -7.17 15.32 15.88
CA HIS A 26 -6.11 15.12 14.92
C HIS A 26 -4.82 15.81 15.37
N TYR A 27 -3.71 15.12 15.27
CA TYR A 27 -2.36 15.62 15.55
C TYR A 27 -1.74 16.37 14.36
N GLU A 28 -2.54 16.88 13.44
CA GLU A 28 -2.06 17.74 12.37
C GLU A 28 -1.17 18.86 12.93
N PRO A 29 -0.15 19.31 12.17
CA PRO A 29 0.71 20.38 12.62
C PRO A 29 -0.13 21.56 13.11
N PHE A 30 0.22 22.08 14.29
CA PHE A 30 -0.58 23.10 14.99
C PHE A 30 -0.94 24.26 14.06
N GLY A 31 -2.24 24.56 13.93
CA GLY A 31 -2.77 25.66 13.12
C GLY A 31 -2.71 25.43 11.61
N TRP A 32 -2.31 24.23 11.16
CA TRP A 32 -2.22 23.95 9.74
C TRP A 32 -3.42 23.13 9.25
N HIS A 33 -4.30 23.78 8.49
CA HIS A 33 -5.44 23.19 7.83
C HIS A 33 -5.37 23.45 6.35
N HIS A 34 -4.66 22.58 5.61
CA HIS A 34 -4.59 22.73 4.16
C HIS A 34 -5.93 22.29 3.55
N TRP A 35 -6.59 23.24 2.88
CA TRP A 35 -7.92 23.06 2.28
C TRP A 35 -8.98 22.50 3.24
N PRO A 36 -9.34 23.21 4.34
CA PRO A 36 -10.30 22.72 5.32
C PRO A 36 -11.67 22.41 4.73
N GLU A 37 -12.08 23.08 3.64
CA GLU A 37 -13.34 22.84 2.94
C GLU A 37 -13.30 21.62 1.98
N HIS A 38 -12.13 21.00 1.82
CA HIS A 38 -11.89 19.87 0.91
C HIS A 38 -11.10 18.75 1.63
N PRO A 39 -11.68 18.06 2.63
CA PRO A 39 -10.96 17.11 3.49
C PRO A 39 -10.33 15.97 2.70
N TRP A 40 -10.98 15.52 1.61
CA TRP A 40 -10.41 14.47 0.75
C TRP A 40 -9.12 14.92 0.04
N LEU A 41 -9.08 16.12 -0.51
CA LEU A 41 -7.86 16.66 -1.12
C LEU A 41 -6.79 16.92 -0.07
N ALA A 42 -7.17 17.43 1.12
CA ALA A 42 -6.26 17.61 2.24
C ALA A 42 -5.61 16.28 2.67
N TYR A 43 -6.40 15.19 2.72
CA TYR A 43 -5.87 13.86 2.98
C TYR A 43 -4.87 13.40 1.90
N GLN A 44 -5.19 13.53 0.62
CA GLN A 44 -4.28 13.14 -0.46
C GLN A 44 -2.99 14.00 -0.46
N PHE A 45 -3.10 15.27 -0.10
CA PHE A 45 -1.93 16.14 0.05
C PHE A 45 -1.02 15.67 1.21
N ARG A 46 -1.60 15.34 2.38
CA ARG A 46 -0.85 14.78 3.52
C ARG A 46 -0.17 13.47 3.16
N ARG A 47 -0.84 12.62 2.39
CA ARG A 47 -0.23 11.39 1.87
C ARG A 47 1.04 11.69 1.09
N GLY A 48 1.01 12.62 0.12
CA GLY A 48 2.20 13.04 -0.62
C GLY A 48 3.29 13.64 0.28
N LEU A 49 2.91 14.33 1.38
CA LEU A 49 3.88 14.79 2.39
C LEU A 49 4.51 13.62 3.17
N GLY A 50 3.71 12.65 3.59
CA GLY A 50 4.21 11.46 4.30
C GLY A 50 5.22 10.66 3.46
N GLU A 51 4.94 10.46 2.19
CA GLU A 51 5.81 9.73 1.25
C GLU A 51 7.18 10.41 1.05
N THR A 52 7.33 11.70 1.43
CA THR A 52 8.64 12.37 1.43
C THR A 52 9.64 11.72 2.39
N GLN A 53 9.18 11.08 3.46
CA GLN A 53 10.03 10.38 4.43
C GLN A 53 10.78 9.21 3.79
N GLU A 54 10.15 8.56 2.81
CA GLU A 54 10.70 7.41 2.09
C GLU A 54 11.27 7.78 0.71
N GLY A 55 11.49 9.08 0.48
CA GLY A 55 12.08 9.59 -0.76
C GLY A 55 11.11 9.78 -1.92
N GLY A 56 9.79 9.60 -1.71
CA GLY A 56 8.75 9.84 -2.71
C GLY A 56 8.56 11.31 -3.07
N GLY A 57 9.10 12.21 -2.25
CA GLY A 57 8.96 13.64 -2.50
C GLY A 57 10.02 14.50 -1.81
N ALA A 58 9.91 15.79 -2.04
CA ALA A 58 10.57 16.83 -1.25
C ALA A 58 9.48 17.77 -0.72
N VAL A 59 9.50 18.04 0.58
CA VAL A 59 8.48 18.87 1.25
C VAL A 59 8.18 20.17 0.49
N SER A 60 9.24 20.87 0.04
CA SER A 60 9.10 22.12 -0.73
C SER A 60 8.47 21.93 -2.10
N GLU A 61 8.68 20.79 -2.78
CA GLU A 61 8.07 20.48 -4.07
C GLU A 61 6.58 20.16 -3.90
N VAL A 62 6.22 19.42 -2.86
CA VAL A 62 4.82 19.09 -2.51
C VAL A 62 4.04 20.38 -2.20
N PHE A 63 4.60 21.27 -1.37
CA PHE A 63 3.98 22.57 -1.11
C PHE A 63 3.94 23.47 -2.36
N GLN A 64 4.94 23.40 -3.23
CA GLN A 64 4.94 24.16 -4.47
C GLN A 64 3.82 23.71 -5.43
N ALA A 65 3.53 22.40 -5.49
CA ALA A 65 2.37 21.90 -6.23
C ALA A 65 1.07 22.43 -5.60
N ALA A 66 0.90 22.22 -4.31
CA ALA A 66 -0.30 22.60 -3.57
C ALA A 66 -0.60 24.11 -3.64
N SER A 67 0.43 24.98 -3.61
CA SER A 67 0.25 26.42 -3.66
C SER A 67 -0.38 26.96 -4.96
N ARG A 68 -0.46 26.11 -5.99
CA ARG A 68 -1.02 26.46 -7.31
C ARG A 68 -2.30 25.70 -7.63
N MET A 69 -2.65 24.70 -6.81
CA MET A 69 -3.88 23.97 -6.97
C MET A 69 -5.07 24.82 -6.57
N ILE A 70 -6.16 24.66 -7.30
CA ILE A 70 -7.45 25.24 -6.96
C ILE A 70 -8.20 24.19 -6.13
N PRO A 71 -8.52 24.45 -4.85
CA PRO A 71 -9.19 23.49 -4.01
C PRO A 71 -10.52 23.02 -4.63
N GLY A 72 -10.73 21.69 -4.69
CA GLY A 72 -11.90 21.09 -5.32
C GLY A 72 -11.78 20.87 -6.84
N ASP A 73 -10.75 21.40 -7.50
CA ASP A 73 -10.50 21.20 -8.93
C ASP A 73 -9.48 20.09 -9.18
N TYR A 74 -9.95 18.92 -9.59
CA TYR A 74 -9.11 17.77 -9.93
C TYR A 74 -8.25 17.99 -11.19
N GLU A 75 -8.64 18.89 -12.08
CA GLU A 75 -7.81 19.24 -13.24
C GLU A 75 -6.56 20.01 -12.78
N SER A 76 -6.71 20.98 -11.89
CA SER A 76 -5.55 21.69 -11.33
C SER A 76 -4.64 20.76 -10.53
N TRP A 77 -5.18 19.76 -9.85
CA TRP A 77 -4.42 18.69 -9.19
C TRP A 77 -3.54 17.95 -10.19
N HIS A 78 -4.14 17.44 -11.28
CA HIS A 78 -3.40 16.76 -12.34
C HIS A 78 -2.28 17.61 -12.91
N VAL A 79 -2.60 18.84 -13.32
CA VAL A 79 -1.65 19.75 -13.99
C VAL A 79 -0.45 20.08 -13.08
N GLU A 80 -0.68 20.39 -11.82
CA GLU A 80 0.40 20.82 -10.93
C GLU A 80 1.32 19.66 -10.50
N TRP A 81 0.75 18.47 -10.27
CA TRP A 81 1.57 17.29 -10.03
C TRP A 81 2.36 16.86 -11.27
N MET A 82 1.76 16.89 -12.47
CA MET A 82 2.47 16.65 -13.73
C MET A 82 3.67 17.60 -13.90
N ARG A 83 3.48 18.88 -13.58
CA ARG A 83 4.54 19.89 -13.68
C ARG A 83 5.75 19.56 -12.80
N ILE A 84 5.53 19.15 -11.56
CA ILE A 84 6.61 18.77 -10.63
C ILE A 84 7.24 17.43 -11.05
N ALA A 85 6.42 16.49 -11.49
CA ALA A 85 6.89 15.19 -11.98
C ALA A 85 7.80 15.35 -13.21
N ASP A 86 7.38 16.10 -14.22
CA ASP A 86 8.16 16.34 -15.46
C ASP A 86 9.49 17.07 -15.16
N ARG A 87 9.52 17.96 -14.16
CA ARG A 87 10.77 18.60 -13.70
C ARG A 87 11.75 17.61 -13.10
N ASN A 88 11.27 16.74 -12.20
CA ASN A 88 12.10 15.70 -11.59
C ASN A 88 12.55 14.67 -12.62
N TRP A 89 11.68 14.27 -13.55
CA TRP A 89 12.04 13.40 -14.68
C TRP A 89 13.16 14.02 -15.52
N THR A 90 12.99 15.27 -15.97
CA THR A 90 13.98 15.97 -16.79
C THR A 90 15.32 16.13 -16.07
N ARG A 91 15.28 16.49 -14.78
CA ARG A 91 16.48 16.58 -13.94
C ARG A 91 17.13 15.20 -13.80
N GLY A 92 16.34 14.15 -13.53
CA GLY A 92 16.84 12.79 -13.42
C GLY A 92 17.61 12.33 -14.67
N LEU A 93 17.09 12.61 -15.86
CA LEU A 93 17.76 12.31 -17.12
C LEU A 93 19.07 13.12 -17.30
N ALA A 94 19.09 14.38 -16.92
CA ALA A 94 20.29 15.20 -16.98
C ALA A 94 21.38 14.70 -16.02
N GLU A 95 21.02 14.36 -14.81
CA GLU A 95 21.92 13.84 -13.79
C GLU A 95 22.44 12.42 -14.15
N GLU A 96 21.58 11.59 -14.74
CA GLU A 96 21.96 10.29 -15.30
C GLU A 96 23.04 10.46 -16.37
N LYS A 97 22.84 11.38 -17.30
CA LYS A 97 23.80 11.70 -18.37
C LYS A 97 25.13 12.25 -17.82
N ALA A 98 25.08 12.99 -16.71
CA ALA A 98 26.25 13.53 -16.01
C ALA A 98 27.00 12.49 -15.16
N GLY A 99 26.44 11.27 -14.99
CA GLY A 99 27.01 10.22 -14.14
C GLY A 99 26.68 10.35 -12.66
N HIS A 100 25.81 11.29 -12.27
CA HIS A 100 25.37 11.52 -10.90
C HIS A 100 24.27 10.51 -10.52
N THR A 101 24.61 9.24 -10.49
CA THR A 101 23.67 8.12 -10.35
C THR A 101 22.72 8.26 -9.15
N ARG A 102 23.23 8.63 -7.96
CA ARG A 102 22.40 8.78 -6.75
C ARG A 102 21.37 9.91 -6.91
N THR A 103 21.78 11.04 -7.45
CA THR A 103 20.87 12.18 -7.71
C THR A 103 19.80 11.80 -8.74
N ALA A 104 20.19 11.08 -9.81
CA ALA A 104 19.25 10.57 -10.80
C ALA A 104 18.22 9.63 -10.18
N MET A 105 18.65 8.68 -9.34
CA MET A 105 17.75 7.78 -8.58
C MET A 105 16.72 8.54 -7.77
N ASN A 106 17.17 9.51 -6.96
CA ASN A 106 16.26 10.31 -6.13
C ASN A 106 15.27 11.12 -6.97
N CYS A 107 15.70 11.64 -8.12
CA CYS A 107 14.81 12.35 -9.04
C CYS A 107 13.77 11.41 -9.68
N PHE A 108 14.17 10.20 -10.08
CA PHE A 108 13.24 9.21 -10.65
C PHE A 108 12.23 8.72 -9.62
N LEU A 109 12.66 8.44 -8.38
CA LEU A 109 11.75 8.01 -7.33
C LEU A 109 10.68 9.08 -7.03
N ARG A 110 11.09 10.36 -6.88
CA ARG A 110 10.15 11.47 -6.70
C ARG A 110 9.24 11.66 -7.91
N ALA A 111 9.78 11.57 -9.13
CA ALA A 111 8.97 11.70 -10.34
C ALA A 111 7.91 10.57 -10.42
N ALA A 112 8.24 9.35 -10.00
CA ALA A 112 7.29 8.24 -9.96
C ALA A 112 6.10 8.56 -9.05
N ASP A 113 6.36 8.99 -7.82
CA ASP A 113 5.28 9.37 -6.90
C ASP A 113 4.46 10.55 -7.43
N TYR A 114 5.10 11.60 -7.93
CA TYR A 114 4.36 12.76 -8.45
C TYR A 114 3.50 12.44 -9.68
N TYR A 115 3.93 11.53 -10.57
CA TYR A 115 3.08 11.03 -11.66
C TYR A 115 1.92 10.18 -11.13
N ARG A 116 2.13 9.41 -10.05
CA ARG A 116 1.07 8.69 -9.36
C ARG A 116 0.01 9.66 -8.79
N GLN A 117 0.46 10.73 -8.11
CA GLN A 117 -0.45 11.76 -7.61
C GLN A 117 -1.22 12.43 -8.76
N ALA A 118 -0.55 12.72 -9.87
CA ALA A 118 -1.17 13.33 -11.04
C ALA A 118 -2.26 12.43 -11.69
N GLU A 119 -2.04 11.11 -11.71
CA GLU A 119 -2.97 10.15 -12.33
C GLU A 119 -4.22 9.91 -11.50
N PHE A 120 -4.13 10.05 -10.19
CA PHE A 120 -5.09 9.50 -9.22
C PHE A 120 -6.54 9.95 -9.45
N HIS A 121 -6.77 11.23 -9.74
CA HIS A 121 -8.12 11.77 -9.92
C HIS A 121 -8.62 11.76 -11.37
N LEU A 122 -7.83 11.27 -12.33
CA LEU A 122 -8.30 11.12 -13.70
C LEU A 122 -9.38 10.03 -13.79
N ALA A 123 -10.39 10.25 -14.61
CA ALA A 123 -11.40 9.24 -14.87
C ALA A 123 -10.78 7.99 -15.52
N PRO A 124 -11.35 6.78 -15.32
CA PRO A 124 -10.81 5.54 -15.90
C PRO A 124 -10.65 5.58 -17.43
N ASP A 125 -11.49 6.32 -18.11
CA ASP A 125 -11.51 6.53 -19.57
C ASP A 125 -10.80 7.82 -20.04
N ASP A 126 -10.22 8.59 -19.13
CA ASP A 126 -9.44 9.77 -19.51
C ASP A 126 -8.21 9.34 -20.33
N PRO A 127 -8.04 9.86 -21.56
CA PRO A 127 -6.93 9.47 -22.43
C PRO A 127 -5.55 9.75 -21.86
N ARG A 128 -5.43 10.61 -20.85
CA ARG A 128 -4.17 10.93 -20.17
C ARG A 128 -3.79 9.89 -19.10
N ARG A 129 -4.75 9.09 -18.63
CA ARG A 129 -4.55 8.19 -17.49
C ARG A 129 -3.45 7.16 -17.75
N LEU A 130 -3.58 6.37 -18.82
CA LEU A 130 -2.59 5.36 -19.14
C LEU A 130 -1.21 5.95 -19.48
N PRO A 131 -1.08 7.01 -20.29
CA PRO A 131 0.21 7.66 -20.52
C PRO A 131 0.89 8.20 -19.24
N THR A 132 0.13 8.74 -18.29
CA THR A 132 0.67 9.23 -17.01
C THR A 132 1.16 8.05 -16.15
N PHE A 133 0.38 6.98 -16.09
CA PHE A 133 0.78 5.72 -15.43
C PHE A 133 2.06 5.13 -16.04
N GLU A 134 2.21 5.12 -17.36
CA GLU A 134 3.41 4.62 -18.03
C GLU A 134 4.66 5.48 -17.77
N LYS A 135 4.50 6.81 -17.64
CA LYS A 135 5.59 7.70 -17.19
C LYS A 135 6.02 7.35 -15.76
N MET A 136 5.07 7.13 -14.86
CA MET A 136 5.34 6.68 -13.50
C MET A 136 6.15 5.39 -13.47
N GLU A 137 5.68 4.34 -14.16
CA GLU A 137 6.40 3.06 -14.22
C GLU A 137 7.80 3.19 -14.85
N SER A 138 7.96 4.07 -15.84
CA SER A 138 9.27 4.34 -16.44
C SER A 138 10.24 4.92 -15.41
N CYS A 139 9.75 5.79 -14.53
CA CYS A 139 10.53 6.34 -13.42
C CYS A 139 10.90 5.26 -12.41
N SER A 140 9.93 4.45 -11.96
CA SER A 140 10.15 3.37 -11.01
C SER A 140 11.14 2.34 -11.54
N LYS A 141 11.02 1.94 -12.80
CA LYS A 141 11.98 1.01 -13.45
C LYS A 141 13.38 1.59 -13.51
N LYS A 142 13.52 2.89 -13.78
CA LYS A 142 14.85 3.56 -13.77
C LYS A 142 15.44 3.63 -12.35
N PHE A 143 14.62 3.84 -11.33
CA PHE A 143 15.06 3.80 -9.93
C PHE A 143 15.47 2.38 -9.53
N LEU A 144 14.61 1.39 -9.72
CA LEU A 144 14.82 0.01 -9.30
C LEU A 144 16.05 -0.63 -9.98
N ALA A 145 16.26 -0.36 -11.27
CA ALA A 145 17.42 -0.87 -12.02
C ALA A 145 18.77 -0.38 -11.47
N ARG A 146 18.79 0.63 -10.61
CA ARG A 146 19.98 1.21 -9.99
C ARG A 146 20.19 0.81 -8.53
N LEU A 147 19.28 0.03 -7.99
CA LEU A 147 19.49 -0.60 -6.69
C LEU A 147 20.63 -1.61 -6.76
N ASN A 148 21.13 -2.04 -5.64
CA ASN A 148 22.14 -3.08 -5.52
C ASN A 148 21.72 -4.13 -4.46
N PRO A 149 21.23 -5.31 -4.88
CA PRO A 149 21.02 -5.79 -6.27
C PRO A 149 19.95 -5.00 -7.04
N PRO A 150 20.03 -4.97 -8.39
CA PRO A 150 19.00 -4.32 -9.19
C PRO A 150 17.62 -4.96 -9.01
N GLY A 151 16.57 -4.12 -8.96
CA GLY A 151 15.20 -4.61 -9.01
C GLY A 151 14.77 -4.99 -10.42
N GLU A 152 13.88 -5.95 -10.52
CA GLU A 152 13.39 -6.55 -11.77
C GLU A 152 11.90 -6.22 -11.97
N ALA A 153 11.52 -5.74 -13.16
CA ALA A 153 10.13 -5.73 -13.57
C ALA A 153 9.73 -7.13 -14.04
N VAL A 154 8.60 -7.63 -13.56
CA VAL A 154 8.16 -9.01 -13.80
C VAL A 154 6.69 -9.05 -14.22
N ASP A 155 6.40 -9.96 -15.15
CA ASP A 155 5.06 -10.32 -15.58
C ASP A 155 4.79 -11.76 -15.13
N ILE A 156 3.98 -11.90 -14.08
CA ILE A 156 3.68 -13.20 -13.46
C ILE A 156 2.53 -13.85 -14.23
N PRO A 157 2.67 -15.07 -14.74
CA PRO A 157 1.62 -15.77 -15.49
C PRO A 157 0.34 -15.90 -14.64
N TYR A 158 -0.78 -15.41 -15.15
CA TYR A 158 -2.07 -15.44 -14.44
C TYR A 158 -3.21 -15.92 -15.34
N GLU A 159 -3.76 -15.06 -16.18
CA GLU A 159 -4.76 -15.42 -17.20
C GLU A 159 -4.11 -15.39 -18.60
N PRO A 160 -4.64 -16.09 -19.59
CA PRO A 160 -4.09 -16.07 -20.95
C PRO A 160 -3.93 -14.63 -21.48
N GLY A 161 -2.67 -14.21 -21.70
CA GLY A 161 -2.34 -12.87 -22.18
C GLY A 161 -2.54 -11.73 -21.18
N LYS A 162 -2.87 -12.03 -19.92
CA LYS A 162 -3.10 -11.05 -18.87
C LYS A 162 -2.30 -11.40 -17.61
N PRO A 163 -1.03 -11.02 -17.54
CA PRO A 163 -0.19 -11.28 -16.37
C PRO A 163 -0.57 -10.40 -15.18
N ILE A 164 -0.13 -10.80 -13.98
CA ILE A 164 0.01 -9.91 -12.84
C ILE A 164 1.31 -9.13 -13.02
N CYS A 165 1.22 -7.81 -13.11
CA CYS A 165 2.39 -6.95 -13.22
C CYS A 165 3.07 -6.80 -11.85
N GLY A 166 4.40 -6.89 -11.79
CA GLY A 166 5.12 -6.78 -10.52
C GLY A 166 6.52 -6.21 -10.65
N TYR A 167 7.11 -5.96 -9.48
CA TYR A 167 8.54 -5.68 -9.30
C TYR A 167 9.09 -6.61 -8.23
N PHE A 168 10.16 -7.34 -8.55
CA PHE A 168 10.92 -8.09 -7.56
C PHE A 168 12.19 -7.35 -7.19
N VAL A 169 12.43 -7.18 -5.90
CA VAL A 169 13.65 -6.57 -5.37
C VAL A 169 14.23 -7.50 -4.31
N ARG A 170 15.42 -8.00 -4.60
CA ARG A 170 16.16 -8.82 -3.63
C ARG A 170 16.78 -7.93 -2.57
N ALA A 171 16.66 -8.32 -1.30
CA ALA A 171 17.30 -7.60 -0.21
C ALA A 171 18.84 -7.62 -0.35
N PRO A 172 19.55 -6.50 -0.01
CA PRO A 172 20.98 -6.34 -0.24
C PRO A 172 21.83 -7.03 0.84
N PHE A 173 21.44 -8.21 1.26
CA PHE A 173 22.11 -8.96 2.30
C PHE A 173 22.70 -10.26 1.78
N PRO A 174 23.79 -10.76 2.42
CA PRO A 174 24.40 -12.04 2.06
C PRO A 174 23.44 -13.19 2.40
N GLY A 175 23.51 -14.23 1.60
CA GLY A 175 22.70 -15.45 1.71
C GLY A 175 22.28 -15.93 0.33
N LYS A 176 22.26 -17.23 0.11
CA LYS A 176 21.82 -17.77 -1.18
C LYS A 176 20.31 -17.58 -1.33
N LYS A 177 19.55 -17.84 -0.27
CA LYS A 177 18.09 -17.73 -0.24
C LYS A 177 17.65 -16.79 0.85
N LEU A 178 16.82 -15.81 0.51
CA LEU A 178 16.26 -14.84 1.45
C LEU A 178 14.75 -14.96 1.55
N PRO A 179 14.16 -14.60 2.71
CA PRO A 179 12.70 -14.51 2.84
C PRO A 179 12.13 -13.46 1.90
N VAL A 180 10.85 -13.59 1.57
CA VAL A 180 10.15 -12.67 0.68
C VAL A 180 8.83 -12.23 1.27
N MET A 181 8.49 -10.95 1.14
CA MET A 181 7.15 -10.43 1.35
C MET A 181 6.53 -10.04 0.01
N ILE A 182 5.33 -10.57 -0.28
CA ILE A 182 4.48 -10.11 -1.37
C ILE A 182 3.76 -8.86 -0.87
N CYS A 183 3.96 -7.73 -1.54
CA CYS A 183 3.42 -6.43 -1.17
C CYS A 183 2.32 -6.02 -2.16
N MET A 184 1.14 -5.68 -1.66
CA MET A 184 0.03 -5.21 -2.47
C MET A 184 -0.70 -4.04 -1.82
N GLY A 185 -1.25 -3.18 -2.64
CA GLY A 185 -2.06 -2.05 -2.19
C GLY A 185 -3.54 -2.38 -2.09
N GLY A 186 -4.35 -1.33 -1.92
CA GLY A 186 -5.79 -1.39 -1.75
C GLY A 186 -6.60 -1.11 -3.01
N LEU A 187 -7.68 -0.36 -2.82
CA LEU A 187 -8.56 0.09 -3.90
C LEU A 187 -7.77 0.98 -4.86
N ASP A 188 -7.68 0.58 -6.13
CA ASP A 188 -6.95 1.25 -7.23
C ASP A 188 -5.46 1.59 -6.96
N SER A 189 -4.88 1.01 -5.93
CA SER A 189 -3.45 1.13 -5.64
C SER A 189 -2.57 0.54 -6.74
N ILE A 190 -1.31 0.91 -6.70
CA ILE A 190 -0.30 0.46 -7.66
C ILE A 190 0.94 -0.05 -6.93
N LYS A 191 1.62 -1.02 -7.54
CA LYS A 191 2.83 -1.64 -6.98
C LYS A 191 3.95 -0.64 -6.66
N ASP A 192 3.98 0.47 -7.38
CA ASP A 192 4.99 1.52 -7.26
C ASP A 192 4.92 2.23 -5.90
N GLU A 193 3.71 2.35 -5.32
CA GLU A 193 3.49 2.94 -4.00
C GLU A 193 3.97 2.03 -2.86
N MET A 194 4.06 0.74 -3.12
CA MET A 194 4.48 -0.23 -2.08
C MET A 194 5.90 0.00 -1.61
N TRP A 195 6.72 0.71 -2.40
CA TRP A 195 8.04 1.15 -1.96
C TRP A 195 7.95 1.98 -0.67
N PHE A 196 7.05 2.96 -0.64
CA PHE A 196 6.91 3.91 0.46
C PHE A 196 6.17 3.34 1.68
N MET A 197 5.38 2.30 1.49
CA MET A 197 4.48 1.79 2.51
C MET A 197 4.95 0.49 3.17
N GLN A 198 5.71 -0.35 2.45
CA GLN A 198 5.99 -1.72 2.88
C GLN A 198 7.39 -2.20 2.51
N ALA A 199 7.83 -1.93 1.27
CA ALA A 199 8.97 -2.62 0.68
C ALA A 199 10.32 -2.15 1.24
N HIS A 200 10.53 -0.85 1.41
CA HIS A 200 11.81 -0.30 1.85
C HIS A 200 12.19 -0.84 3.25
N GLY A 201 11.25 -0.85 4.19
CA GLY A 201 11.48 -1.41 5.53
C GLY A 201 11.82 -2.91 5.51
N CYS A 202 11.23 -3.69 4.62
CA CYS A 202 11.58 -5.10 4.42
C CYS A 202 13.01 -5.28 3.94
N LEU A 203 13.40 -4.53 2.92
CA LEU A 203 14.75 -4.61 2.36
C LEU A 203 15.84 -4.29 3.39
N GLN A 204 15.58 -3.32 4.27
CA GLN A 204 16.47 -2.97 5.37
C GLN A 204 16.62 -4.11 6.41
N ARG A 205 15.66 -5.02 6.49
CA ARG A 205 15.64 -6.18 7.41
C ARG A 205 16.00 -7.51 6.75
N GLY A 206 16.56 -7.46 5.55
CA GLY A 206 16.98 -8.70 4.85
C GLY A 206 15.83 -9.51 4.27
N ILE A 207 14.66 -8.90 4.10
CA ILE A 207 13.49 -9.50 3.46
C ILE A 207 13.37 -8.95 2.05
N SER A 208 13.45 -9.80 1.05
CA SER A 208 13.20 -9.44 -0.35
C SER A 208 11.71 -9.12 -0.55
N VAL A 209 11.37 -8.38 -1.59
CA VAL A 209 9.99 -7.99 -1.83
C VAL A 209 9.54 -8.31 -3.25
N LEU A 210 8.28 -8.73 -3.37
CA LEU A 210 7.54 -8.83 -4.62
C LEU A 210 6.36 -7.86 -4.55
N MET A 211 6.53 -6.67 -5.09
CA MET A 211 5.48 -5.65 -5.18
C MET A 211 4.60 -5.96 -6.41
N ILE A 212 3.29 -6.12 -6.23
CA ILE A 212 2.39 -6.54 -7.30
C ILE A 212 1.23 -5.59 -7.53
N ASP A 213 0.81 -5.52 -8.78
CA ASP A 213 -0.52 -5.05 -9.18
C ASP A 213 -1.42 -6.28 -9.31
N GLY A 214 -2.15 -6.63 -8.26
CA GLY A 214 -3.11 -7.73 -8.30
C GLY A 214 -4.34 -7.39 -9.18
N PRO A 215 -5.29 -8.33 -9.32
CA PRO A 215 -6.58 -8.04 -9.96
C PRO A 215 -7.24 -6.79 -9.34
N GLY A 216 -7.66 -5.85 -10.19
CA GLY A 216 -8.20 -4.56 -9.77
C GLY A 216 -7.16 -3.47 -9.50
N GLN A 217 -5.87 -3.74 -9.73
CA GLN A 217 -4.79 -2.80 -9.38
C GLN A 217 -3.87 -2.49 -10.56
N GLY A 218 -3.25 -1.34 -10.52
CA GLY A 218 -2.16 -0.87 -11.36
C GLY A 218 -2.22 -1.28 -12.83
N GLY A 219 -1.13 -1.83 -13.34
CA GLY A 219 -0.99 -2.26 -14.73
C GLY A 219 -1.89 -3.44 -15.09
N THR A 220 -2.17 -4.33 -14.14
CA THR A 220 -3.06 -5.48 -14.32
C THR A 220 -4.50 -5.02 -14.62
N LEU A 221 -4.99 -3.98 -13.97
CA LEU A 221 -6.28 -3.36 -14.30
C LEU A 221 -6.20 -2.47 -15.54
N ARG A 222 -5.22 -1.54 -15.58
CA ARG A 222 -5.15 -0.47 -16.60
C ARG A 222 -4.89 -0.99 -18.00
N ARG A 223 -4.02 -2.00 -18.15
CA ARG A 223 -3.65 -2.58 -19.46
C ARG A 223 -4.46 -3.79 -19.84
N HIS A 224 -4.82 -4.60 -18.86
CA HIS A 224 -5.39 -5.93 -19.11
C HIS A 224 -6.87 -6.02 -18.74
N GLY A 225 -7.44 -5.01 -18.08
CA GLY A 225 -8.84 -4.99 -17.68
C GLY A 225 -9.19 -6.10 -16.65
N VAL A 226 -8.20 -6.61 -15.91
CA VAL A 226 -8.43 -7.63 -14.89
C VAL A 226 -8.94 -6.95 -13.63
N VAL A 227 -10.21 -7.17 -13.33
CA VAL A 227 -10.90 -6.60 -12.17
C VAL A 227 -10.67 -7.40 -10.90
N SER A 228 -10.96 -6.80 -9.75
CA SER A 228 -10.84 -7.44 -8.45
C SER A 228 -11.74 -8.65 -8.29
N ARG A 229 -11.29 -9.62 -7.49
CA ARG A 229 -11.98 -10.88 -7.18
C ARG A 229 -11.94 -11.19 -5.68
N PRO A 230 -12.97 -11.88 -5.14
CA PRO A 230 -13.02 -12.18 -3.70
C PRO A 230 -12.04 -13.27 -3.25
N ASP A 231 -11.73 -14.24 -4.09
CA ASP A 231 -10.87 -15.41 -3.85
C ASP A 231 -9.41 -15.08 -4.17
N THR A 232 -8.83 -14.21 -3.35
CA THR A 232 -7.49 -13.64 -3.56
C THR A 232 -6.35 -14.64 -3.38
N GLU A 233 -6.61 -15.79 -2.80
CA GLU A 233 -5.70 -16.94 -2.80
C GLU A 233 -5.28 -17.37 -4.20
N VAL A 234 -6.12 -17.15 -5.22
CA VAL A 234 -5.81 -17.53 -6.61
C VAL A 234 -4.68 -16.68 -7.19
N PRO A 235 -4.75 -15.34 -7.23
CA PRO A 235 -3.64 -14.53 -7.71
C PRO A 235 -2.39 -14.61 -6.81
N ILE A 236 -2.54 -14.71 -5.48
CA ILE A 236 -1.39 -14.87 -4.58
C ILE A 236 -0.71 -16.23 -4.79
N GLY A 237 -1.48 -17.30 -5.00
CA GLY A 237 -0.93 -18.60 -5.38
C GLY A 237 -0.07 -18.52 -6.65
N LYS A 238 -0.50 -17.75 -7.66
CA LYS A 238 0.30 -17.52 -8.87
C LYS A 238 1.60 -16.75 -8.61
N CYS A 239 1.57 -15.81 -7.67
CA CYS A 239 2.79 -15.13 -7.24
C CYS A 239 3.75 -16.09 -6.55
N ILE A 240 3.25 -17.01 -5.72
CA ILE A 240 4.07 -18.04 -5.07
C ILE A 240 4.58 -19.06 -6.10
N ASP A 241 3.76 -19.52 -7.04
CA ASP A 241 4.19 -20.38 -8.16
C ASP A 241 5.38 -19.76 -8.91
N TRP A 242 5.35 -18.43 -9.13
CA TRP A 242 6.45 -17.71 -9.75
C TRP A 242 7.68 -17.65 -8.84
N LEU A 243 7.51 -17.39 -7.54
CA LEU A 243 8.61 -17.38 -6.56
C LEU A 243 9.28 -18.76 -6.46
N GLU A 244 8.56 -19.86 -6.64
CA GLU A 244 9.09 -21.22 -6.66
C GLU A 244 10.05 -21.48 -7.83
N THR A 245 9.96 -20.68 -8.90
CA THR A 245 10.91 -20.78 -10.03
C THR A 245 12.27 -20.16 -9.73
N ARG A 246 12.44 -19.47 -8.61
CA ARG A 246 13.65 -18.72 -8.24
C ARG A 246 14.53 -19.54 -7.28
N ASP A 247 15.83 -19.45 -7.48
CA ASP A 247 16.81 -20.13 -6.64
C ASP A 247 17.35 -19.26 -5.48
N ASP A 248 16.96 -17.97 -5.46
CA ASP A 248 17.35 -16.98 -4.46
C ASP A 248 16.27 -16.71 -3.38
N VAL A 249 15.14 -17.42 -3.43
CA VAL A 249 14.01 -17.28 -2.48
C VAL A 249 13.97 -18.42 -1.48
N ASP A 250 13.79 -18.07 -0.21
CA ASP A 250 13.46 -19.03 0.85
C ASP A 250 11.95 -19.30 0.89
N LEU A 251 11.53 -20.36 0.23
CA LEU A 251 10.13 -20.76 0.11
C LEU A 251 9.45 -21.10 1.44
N THR A 252 10.21 -21.28 2.51
CA THR A 252 9.66 -21.54 3.86
C THR A 252 9.34 -20.24 4.60
N ARG A 253 9.74 -19.09 4.06
CA ARG A 253 9.56 -17.74 4.65
C ARG A 253 9.01 -16.77 3.62
N ILE A 254 7.79 -17.08 3.11
CA ILE A 254 7.02 -16.20 2.24
C ILE A 254 5.89 -15.58 3.06
N ALA A 255 5.78 -14.26 3.04
CA ALA A 255 4.66 -13.53 3.64
C ALA A 255 3.86 -12.78 2.59
N VAL A 256 2.66 -12.35 2.93
CA VAL A 256 1.86 -11.39 2.17
C VAL A 256 1.45 -10.22 3.07
N CYS A 257 1.60 -9.01 2.57
CA CYS A 257 1.11 -7.79 3.20
C CYS A 257 0.22 -7.04 2.22
N GLY A 258 -0.96 -6.62 2.68
CA GLY A 258 -1.88 -5.82 1.90
C GLY A 258 -2.36 -4.59 2.65
N SER A 259 -2.31 -3.42 1.99
CA SER A 259 -2.77 -2.16 2.56
C SER A 259 -4.23 -1.87 2.19
N SER A 260 -5.02 -1.30 3.12
CA SER A 260 -6.40 -0.90 2.86
C SER A 260 -7.27 -2.09 2.39
N MET A 261 -7.91 -2.00 1.22
CA MET A 261 -8.61 -3.14 0.60
C MET A 261 -7.70 -4.37 0.44
N GLY A 262 -6.39 -4.15 0.28
CA GLY A 262 -5.37 -5.20 0.30
C GLY A 262 -5.29 -5.94 1.63
N GLY A 263 -5.70 -5.32 2.75
CA GLY A 263 -5.82 -5.99 4.03
C GLY A 263 -6.83 -7.14 4.01
N TYR A 264 -7.96 -6.96 3.31
CA TYR A 264 -8.86 -8.05 2.99
C TYR A 264 -8.19 -9.09 2.08
N TYR A 265 -7.52 -8.65 1.01
CA TYR A 265 -6.88 -9.53 0.06
C TYR A 265 -5.82 -10.43 0.71
N ALA A 266 -4.97 -9.86 1.55
CA ALA A 266 -3.94 -10.60 2.26
C ALA A 266 -4.55 -11.61 3.26
N ALA A 267 -5.51 -11.18 4.08
CA ALA A 267 -6.19 -12.04 5.04
C ALA A 267 -6.93 -13.20 4.35
N ARG A 268 -7.66 -12.91 3.28
CA ARG A 268 -8.39 -13.92 2.50
C ARG A 268 -7.43 -14.93 1.87
N ALA A 269 -6.34 -14.47 1.24
CA ALA A 269 -5.32 -15.34 0.69
C ALA A 269 -4.71 -16.25 1.76
N GLY A 270 -4.37 -15.69 2.94
CA GLY A 270 -3.81 -16.46 4.06
C GLY A 270 -4.72 -17.57 4.60
N CYS A 271 -6.02 -17.47 4.38
CA CYS A 271 -6.96 -18.51 4.76
C CYS A 271 -6.82 -19.78 3.91
N TYR A 272 -6.33 -19.70 2.68
CA TYR A 272 -6.36 -20.82 1.73
C TYR A 272 -5.01 -21.10 1.06
N GLU A 273 -4.11 -20.13 0.97
CA GLU A 273 -2.76 -20.34 0.45
C GLU A 273 -1.80 -20.69 1.59
N HIS A 274 -1.72 -21.98 1.89
CA HIS A 274 -0.99 -22.49 3.05
C HIS A 274 0.54 -22.56 2.88
N ARG A 275 1.09 -22.13 1.74
CA ARG A 275 2.53 -21.87 1.57
C ARG A 275 2.96 -20.55 2.20
N LEU A 276 2.01 -19.68 2.57
CA LEU A 276 2.31 -18.47 3.31
C LEU A 276 2.73 -18.78 4.75
N ALA A 277 3.87 -18.23 5.16
CA ALA A 277 4.41 -18.35 6.51
C ALA A 277 3.94 -17.22 7.45
N ALA A 278 3.44 -16.11 6.89
CA ALA A 278 2.87 -14.99 7.65
C ALA A 278 1.93 -14.16 6.78
N VAL A 279 0.96 -13.49 7.43
CA VAL A 279 -0.01 -12.60 6.79
C VAL A 279 -0.07 -11.28 7.54
N ILE A 280 -0.14 -10.16 6.80
CA ILE A 280 -0.25 -8.82 7.36
C ILE A 280 -1.41 -8.09 6.68
N SER A 281 -2.39 -7.62 7.47
CA SER A 281 -3.37 -6.64 7.06
C SER A 281 -2.93 -5.26 7.56
N HIS A 282 -2.46 -4.43 6.65
CA HIS A 282 -2.13 -3.03 6.88
C HIS A 282 -3.39 -2.18 6.62
N GLY A 283 -4.23 -2.04 7.64
CA GLY A 283 -5.62 -1.61 7.53
C GLY A 283 -6.55 -2.80 7.26
N ALA A 284 -7.27 -3.27 8.29
CA ALA A 284 -8.14 -4.44 8.17
C ALA A 284 -9.51 -4.07 7.62
N ILE A 285 -9.99 -4.84 6.67
CA ILE A 285 -11.36 -4.82 6.16
C ILE A 285 -12.02 -6.15 6.43
N TRP A 286 -13.15 -6.14 7.16
CA TRP A 286 -13.94 -7.34 7.41
C TRP A 286 -14.80 -7.74 6.22
N SER A 287 -15.49 -6.77 5.62
CA SER A 287 -16.39 -6.97 4.49
C SER A 287 -16.54 -5.68 3.67
N LEU A 288 -16.47 -5.78 2.35
CA LEU A 288 -16.71 -4.61 1.48
C LEU A 288 -18.17 -4.16 1.52
N SER A 289 -19.11 -5.09 1.70
CA SER A 289 -20.53 -4.76 1.83
C SER A 289 -20.82 -3.98 3.12
N GLU A 290 -20.17 -4.31 4.23
CA GLU A 290 -20.30 -3.55 5.47
C GLU A 290 -19.70 -2.14 5.33
N MET A 291 -18.61 -2.01 4.57
CA MET A 291 -17.91 -0.75 4.39
C MET A 291 -18.60 0.19 3.41
N TRP A 292 -19.01 -0.31 2.26
CA TRP A 292 -19.49 0.52 1.14
C TRP A 292 -20.88 0.17 0.63
N GLY A 293 -21.54 -0.85 1.17
CA GLY A 293 -22.83 -1.35 0.69
C GLY A 293 -24.01 -0.37 0.84
N ASN A 294 -23.82 0.76 1.55
CA ASN A 294 -24.79 1.84 1.68
C ASN A 294 -24.41 3.11 0.88
N LYS A 295 -23.31 3.09 0.09
CA LYS A 295 -22.82 4.25 -0.65
C LYS A 295 -23.44 4.32 -2.03
N GLY A 296 -23.85 5.51 -2.45
CA GLY A 296 -24.41 5.78 -3.78
C GLY A 296 -23.35 6.18 -4.82
N ASP A 297 -23.81 6.49 -6.04
CA ASP A 297 -22.94 6.95 -7.14
C ASP A 297 -22.34 8.35 -6.89
N ASP A 298 -22.84 9.10 -5.91
CA ASP A 298 -22.35 10.39 -5.44
C ASP A 298 -21.19 10.27 -4.42
N PHE A 299 -20.91 9.06 -3.95
CA PHE A 299 -19.80 8.84 -3.03
C PHE A 299 -18.44 9.13 -3.71
N GLY A 300 -17.54 9.85 -3.04
CA GLY A 300 -16.28 10.30 -3.63
C GLY A 300 -15.38 9.19 -4.21
N LEU A 301 -15.48 7.95 -3.72
CA LEU A 301 -14.76 6.80 -4.23
C LEU A 301 -15.61 5.92 -5.20
N ALA A 302 -16.86 6.29 -5.49
CA ALA A 302 -17.75 5.45 -6.29
C ALA A 302 -17.16 5.11 -7.68
N MET A 303 -16.50 6.08 -8.31
CA MET A 303 -15.83 5.88 -9.59
C MET A 303 -14.73 4.79 -9.49
N HIS A 304 -13.89 4.87 -8.49
CA HIS A 304 -12.80 3.90 -8.26
C HIS A 304 -13.36 2.52 -7.90
N ILE A 305 -14.36 2.46 -7.02
CA ILE A 305 -15.00 1.20 -6.63
C ILE A 305 -15.61 0.49 -7.84
N ARG A 306 -16.37 1.21 -8.66
CA ARG A 306 -16.97 0.65 -9.88
C ARG A 306 -15.91 0.12 -10.83
N TRP A 307 -14.86 0.90 -11.06
CA TRP A 307 -13.79 0.53 -11.98
C TRP A 307 -13.04 -0.72 -11.51
N VAL A 308 -12.62 -0.74 -10.24
CA VAL A 308 -11.88 -1.86 -9.64
C VAL A 308 -12.70 -3.15 -9.64
N LEU A 309 -14.01 -3.06 -9.42
CA LEU A 309 -14.92 -4.20 -9.41
C LEU A 309 -15.51 -4.54 -10.80
N GLY A 310 -15.27 -3.71 -11.81
CA GLY A 310 -15.85 -3.88 -13.14
C GLY A 310 -17.36 -3.60 -13.20
N ALA A 311 -17.88 -2.80 -12.27
CA ALA A 311 -19.30 -2.43 -12.19
C ALA A 311 -19.60 -1.13 -12.97
N ARG A 312 -20.82 -1.01 -13.50
CA ARG A 312 -21.28 0.20 -14.19
C ARG A 312 -21.93 1.20 -13.24
N THR A 313 -22.55 0.71 -12.16
CA THR A 313 -23.25 1.49 -11.13
C THR A 313 -22.85 1.00 -9.74
N MET A 314 -23.04 1.83 -8.71
CA MET A 314 -22.83 1.38 -7.32
C MET A 314 -23.82 0.26 -6.93
N ALA A 315 -25.03 0.25 -7.46
CA ALA A 315 -25.97 -0.85 -7.24
C ALA A 315 -25.43 -2.21 -7.76
N GLU A 316 -24.79 -2.23 -8.93
CA GLU A 316 -24.10 -3.42 -9.45
C GLU A 316 -22.86 -3.77 -8.60
N ALA A 317 -22.11 -2.76 -8.17
CA ALA A 317 -20.97 -2.95 -7.29
C ALA A 317 -21.37 -3.59 -5.95
N HIS A 318 -22.51 -3.21 -5.37
CA HIS A 318 -23.01 -3.80 -4.12
C HIS A 318 -23.25 -5.32 -4.25
N GLU A 319 -23.78 -5.79 -5.37
CA GLU A 319 -23.95 -7.22 -5.60
C GLU A 319 -22.59 -7.94 -5.72
N ILE A 320 -21.64 -7.32 -6.43
CA ILE A 320 -20.28 -7.85 -6.60
C ILE A 320 -19.53 -7.90 -5.25
N MET A 321 -19.76 -6.95 -4.35
CA MET A 321 -19.10 -6.88 -3.04
C MET A 321 -19.51 -8.00 -2.07
N LYS A 322 -20.69 -8.60 -2.22
CA LYS A 322 -21.23 -9.57 -1.25
C LYS A 322 -20.27 -10.70 -0.88
N PRO A 323 -19.54 -11.33 -1.81
CA PRO A 323 -18.58 -12.38 -1.49
C PRO A 323 -17.24 -11.85 -0.92
N PHE A 324 -17.01 -10.54 -0.90
CA PHE A 324 -15.80 -9.96 -0.30
C PHE A 324 -15.97 -9.80 1.20
N THR A 325 -15.85 -10.90 1.92
CA THR A 325 -15.98 -10.96 3.38
C THR A 325 -15.00 -11.96 3.98
N LEU A 326 -14.55 -11.72 5.21
CA LEU A 326 -13.75 -12.68 6.00
C LEU A 326 -14.64 -13.58 6.85
N GLU A 327 -15.96 -13.38 6.85
CA GLU A 327 -16.88 -14.20 7.63
C GLU A 327 -16.79 -15.67 7.25
N GLY A 328 -16.55 -16.51 8.24
CA GLY A 328 -16.40 -17.96 8.06
C GLY A 328 -15.10 -18.44 7.40
N HIS A 329 -14.20 -17.51 7.00
CA HIS A 329 -12.94 -17.86 6.33
C HIS A 329 -11.76 -17.99 7.28
N LEU A 330 -11.64 -17.14 8.30
CA LEU A 330 -10.47 -17.07 9.19
C LEU A 330 -10.12 -18.40 9.89
N LYS A 331 -11.09 -19.29 10.10
CA LYS A 331 -10.85 -20.65 10.63
C LYS A 331 -9.90 -21.51 9.79
N HIS A 332 -9.63 -21.11 8.55
CA HIS A 332 -8.73 -21.84 7.64
C HIS A 332 -7.30 -21.29 7.67
N MET A 333 -7.06 -20.15 8.30
CA MET A 333 -5.73 -19.56 8.42
C MET A 333 -4.84 -20.41 9.33
N ARG A 334 -3.60 -20.67 8.93
CA ARG A 334 -2.67 -21.58 9.63
C ARG A 334 -1.35 -20.93 10.03
N CYS A 335 -1.09 -19.71 9.56
CA CYS A 335 0.13 -18.96 9.85
C CYS A 335 -0.15 -17.79 10.78
N PRO A 336 0.88 -17.20 11.42
CA PRO A 336 0.76 -15.96 12.16
C PRO A 336 0.12 -14.85 11.33
N TYR A 337 -0.78 -14.09 11.95
CA TYR A 337 -1.53 -13.02 11.34
C TYR A 337 -1.35 -11.73 12.12
N PHE A 338 -0.91 -10.67 11.44
CA PHE A 338 -0.75 -9.35 12.01
C PHE A 338 -1.75 -8.35 11.41
N ILE A 339 -2.38 -7.58 12.28
CA ILE A 339 -3.27 -6.49 11.91
C ILE A 339 -2.67 -5.21 12.44
N LEU A 340 -2.23 -4.31 11.54
CA LEU A 340 -1.84 -2.93 11.84
C LEU A 340 -2.96 -1.99 11.43
N HIS A 341 -3.37 -1.10 12.30
CA HIS A 341 -4.49 -0.18 12.06
C HIS A 341 -4.24 1.17 12.70
N GLY A 342 -4.71 2.25 12.10
CA GLY A 342 -4.68 3.58 12.68
C GLY A 342 -5.86 3.83 13.62
N GLY A 343 -5.65 4.56 14.72
CA GLY A 343 -6.70 4.92 15.67
C GLY A 343 -7.73 5.89 15.10
N HIS A 344 -7.35 6.66 14.07
CA HIS A 344 -8.21 7.58 13.29
C HIS A 344 -8.43 7.09 11.85
N ASP A 345 -8.28 5.80 11.61
CA ASP A 345 -8.44 5.25 10.27
C ASP A 345 -9.90 5.33 9.79
N VAL A 346 -10.09 5.76 8.55
CA VAL A 346 -11.40 5.81 7.88
C VAL A 346 -12.06 4.42 7.72
N LEU A 347 -11.27 3.33 7.83
CA LEU A 347 -11.76 1.95 7.78
C LEU A 347 -12.39 1.48 9.09
N THR A 348 -12.47 2.31 10.08
CA THR A 348 -12.96 2.06 11.43
C THR A 348 -12.18 1.03 12.26
N VAL A 349 -11.83 1.39 13.47
CA VAL A 349 -11.18 0.49 14.44
C VAL A 349 -12.05 -0.72 14.76
N SER A 350 -13.37 -0.58 14.67
CA SER A 350 -14.31 -1.69 14.90
C SER A 350 -14.13 -2.83 13.90
N ALA A 351 -13.86 -2.54 12.62
CA ALA A 351 -13.58 -3.57 11.61
C ALA A 351 -12.31 -4.35 11.92
N ALA A 352 -11.24 -3.65 12.35
CA ALA A 352 -10.00 -4.29 12.79
C ALA A 352 -10.20 -5.18 14.02
N ARG A 353 -10.95 -4.70 15.02
CA ARG A 353 -11.29 -5.50 16.21
C ARG A 353 -12.15 -6.70 15.88
N LYS A 354 -13.18 -6.55 15.04
CA LYS A 354 -14.03 -7.66 14.57
C LYS A 354 -13.19 -8.74 13.87
N THR A 355 -12.24 -8.32 13.03
CA THR A 355 -11.32 -9.24 12.35
C THR A 355 -10.43 -9.97 13.36
N TYR A 356 -9.84 -9.26 14.30
CA TYR A 356 -9.00 -9.82 15.37
C TYR A 356 -9.76 -10.81 16.24
N ASP A 357 -10.94 -10.42 16.74
CA ASP A 357 -11.74 -11.25 17.64
C ASP A 357 -12.21 -12.53 16.93
N SER A 358 -12.60 -12.43 15.66
CA SER A 358 -12.96 -13.61 14.86
C SER A 358 -11.75 -14.51 14.61
N ALA A 359 -10.57 -13.98 14.29
CA ALA A 359 -9.36 -14.76 14.11
C ALA A 359 -9.00 -15.51 15.41
N LYS A 360 -9.00 -14.79 16.53
CA LYS A 360 -8.70 -15.34 17.86
C LYS A 360 -9.68 -16.43 18.28
N ALA A 361 -10.97 -16.23 18.07
CA ALA A 361 -12.02 -17.21 18.36
C ALA A 361 -11.87 -18.50 17.54
N ASN A 362 -11.24 -18.42 16.37
CA ASN A 362 -10.92 -19.56 15.51
C ASN A 362 -9.53 -20.17 15.77
N GLY A 363 -8.82 -19.74 16.81
CA GLY A 363 -7.52 -20.28 17.22
C GLY A 363 -6.34 -19.83 16.35
N VAL A 364 -6.51 -18.77 15.57
CA VAL A 364 -5.42 -18.16 14.77
C VAL A 364 -4.44 -17.45 15.71
N ASP A 365 -3.14 -17.63 15.47
CA ASP A 365 -2.09 -16.83 16.11
C ASP A 365 -2.15 -15.41 15.52
N VAL A 366 -2.91 -14.52 16.17
CA VAL A 366 -3.20 -13.18 15.66
C VAL A 366 -2.74 -12.09 16.64
N THR A 367 -2.11 -11.07 16.09
CA THR A 367 -1.71 -9.85 16.79
C THR A 367 -2.42 -8.65 16.19
N LEU A 368 -2.99 -7.78 17.04
CA LEU A 368 -3.57 -6.50 16.64
C LEU A 368 -2.75 -5.36 17.25
N ARG A 369 -2.30 -4.43 16.39
CA ARG A 369 -1.69 -3.17 16.79
C ARG A 369 -2.51 -2.02 16.22
N ILE A 370 -3.02 -1.17 17.11
CA ILE A 370 -3.67 0.09 16.76
C ILE A 370 -2.71 1.19 17.19
N LEU A 371 -2.33 2.06 16.24
CA LEU A 371 -1.49 3.23 16.53
C LEU A 371 -2.37 4.35 17.08
N ASP A 372 -2.02 4.81 18.27
CA ASP A 372 -2.70 5.92 18.94
C ASP A 372 -2.30 7.25 18.27
N PRO A 373 -3.19 8.27 18.22
CA PRO A 373 -2.83 9.59 17.72
C PRO A 373 -1.60 10.22 18.38
N GLU A 374 -1.33 9.96 19.65
CA GLU A 374 -0.15 10.47 20.34
C GLU A 374 1.16 9.82 19.84
N GLU A 375 1.07 8.61 19.27
CA GLU A 375 2.21 7.92 18.67
C GLU A 375 2.47 8.35 17.23
N THR A 376 1.53 9.06 16.58
CA THR A 376 1.44 9.32 15.15
C THR A 376 1.20 8.05 14.31
N GLY A 377 1.04 8.17 12.99
CA GLY A 377 0.66 7.00 12.18
C GLY A 377 -0.78 6.53 12.43
N ALA A 378 -1.63 7.36 13.01
CA ALA A 378 -3.02 7.00 13.32
C ALA A 378 -3.98 7.13 12.14
N GLU A 379 -3.56 7.70 11.03
CA GLU A 379 -4.36 7.82 9.81
C GLU A 379 -4.40 6.50 9.03
N HIS A 380 -5.24 6.47 8.01
CA HIS A 380 -5.40 5.32 7.13
C HIS A 380 -4.07 4.84 6.55
N CYS A 381 -3.72 3.58 6.80
CA CYS A 381 -2.46 2.95 6.37
C CYS A 381 -1.21 3.78 6.75
N GLN A 382 -1.27 4.52 7.85
CA GLN A 382 -0.18 5.35 8.37
C GLN A 382 0.37 6.36 7.35
N HIS A 383 -0.46 6.87 6.43
CA HIS A 383 -0.02 7.82 5.41
C HIS A 383 0.51 9.15 5.98
N ASP A 384 0.15 9.48 7.20
CA ASP A 384 0.68 10.62 7.95
C ASP A 384 2.10 10.37 8.48
N ASN A 385 2.48 9.11 8.71
CA ASN A 385 3.82 8.69 9.12
C ASN A 385 4.11 7.27 8.61
N PRO A 386 4.41 7.09 7.31
CA PRO A 386 4.65 5.76 6.73
C PRO A 386 5.85 5.03 7.34
N THR A 387 6.81 5.77 7.89
CA THR A 387 7.99 5.20 8.55
C THR A 387 7.58 4.33 9.74
N ILE A 388 6.73 4.84 10.65
CA ILE A 388 6.26 4.03 11.81
C ILE A 388 5.44 2.82 11.35
N GLY A 389 4.67 2.97 10.26
CA GLY A 389 3.95 1.84 9.67
C GLY A 389 4.90 0.74 9.22
N GLN A 390 5.94 1.10 8.46
CA GLN A 390 6.96 0.16 8.01
C GLN A 390 7.72 -0.47 9.17
N GLU A 391 8.16 0.32 10.15
CA GLU A 391 8.87 -0.17 11.33
C GLU A 391 8.09 -1.26 12.05
N VAL A 392 6.84 -0.97 12.41
CA VAL A 392 5.98 -1.87 13.19
C VAL A 392 5.69 -3.17 12.42
N LEU A 393 5.32 -3.09 11.15
CA LEU A 393 4.95 -4.30 10.39
C LEU A 393 6.17 -5.14 10.02
N THR A 394 7.32 -4.51 9.71
CA THR A 394 8.52 -5.25 9.27
C THR A 394 9.33 -5.80 10.44
N ASP A 395 9.31 -5.15 11.61
CA ASP A 395 9.90 -5.72 12.84
C ASP A 395 9.12 -6.96 13.29
N TRP A 396 7.76 -6.88 13.29
CA TRP A 396 6.95 -8.06 13.57
C TRP A 396 7.26 -9.22 12.59
N LEU A 397 7.38 -8.92 11.30
CA LEU A 397 7.70 -9.94 10.30
C LEU A 397 9.11 -10.52 10.47
N ALA A 398 10.08 -9.66 10.82
CA ALA A 398 11.44 -10.10 11.11
C ALA A 398 11.50 -11.06 12.31
N ASP A 399 10.70 -10.80 13.35
CA ASP A 399 10.58 -11.68 14.51
C ASP A 399 9.96 -13.04 14.14
N VAL A 400 8.88 -13.03 13.35
CA VAL A 400 8.25 -14.27 12.84
C VAL A 400 9.24 -15.09 12.01
N PHE A 401 10.03 -14.43 11.17
CA PHE A 401 11.05 -15.06 10.34
C PHE A 401 12.36 -15.36 11.06
N LYS A 402 12.45 -15.00 12.35
CA LYS A 402 13.64 -15.19 13.19
C LYS A 402 14.90 -14.57 12.58
N ILE A 403 14.76 -13.36 12.09
CA ILE A 403 15.87 -12.60 11.51
C ILE A 403 16.64 -11.91 12.64
N ASP A 404 17.92 -12.23 12.75
CA ASP A 404 18.85 -11.55 13.68
C ASP A 404 19.25 -10.19 13.08
N GLN A 405 18.44 -9.15 13.34
CA GLN A 405 18.66 -7.80 12.83
C GLN A 405 20.02 -7.21 13.30
N PRO A 406 20.44 -7.34 14.58
CA PRO A 406 21.77 -6.92 15.00
C PRO A 406 22.91 -7.57 14.19
N ALA A 407 22.81 -8.86 13.89
CA ALA A 407 23.81 -9.54 13.06
C ALA A 407 23.80 -9.08 11.60
N LEU A 408 22.65 -8.69 11.06
CA LEU A 408 22.58 -8.10 9.73
C LEU A 408 23.32 -6.77 9.65
N LEU A 409 23.11 -5.88 10.61
CA LEU A 409 23.77 -4.56 10.66
C LEU A 409 25.29 -4.64 10.79
N GLN A 410 25.82 -5.68 11.44
CA GLN A 410 27.26 -5.91 11.54
C GLN A 410 27.89 -6.38 10.22
N ARG A 411 27.10 -7.01 9.34
CA ARG A 411 27.60 -7.62 8.10
C ARG A 411 27.47 -6.73 6.87
N SER A 412 26.66 -5.72 6.95
CA SER A 412 26.41 -4.84 5.81
C SER A 412 26.21 -3.41 6.31
N TRP A 413 27.20 -2.59 6.06
CA TRP A 413 27.00 -1.16 6.15
C TRP A 413 26.55 -0.64 4.79
N ASN A 414 25.27 -0.75 4.50
CA ASN A 414 24.65 0.03 3.43
C ASN A 414 23.43 0.74 4.00
N PRO A 415 23.59 1.98 4.50
CA PRO A 415 22.48 2.75 5.08
C PRO A 415 21.46 3.15 4.03
N LEU A 416 21.66 2.76 2.80
CA LEU A 416 20.89 3.24 1.66
C LEU A 416 20.55 2.10 0.73
N VAL A 417 20.03 1.16 1.31
CA VAL A 417 19.12 0.51 0.43
C VAL A 417 18.02 1.49 0.23
#